data_7b1105ebd08e6e76a4d1cbc382a60de6
#
_entry.id   7b1105ebd08e6e76a4d1cbc382a60de6
#
_cell.length_a   1.000
_cell.length_b   1.000
_cell.length_c   1.000
_cell.angle_alpha   90.00
_cell.angle_beta   90.00
_cell.angle_gamma   90.00
#
_symmetry.space_group_name_H-M   'P 1'
#
loop_
_entity.id
_entity.type
_entity.pdbx_description
1 polymer ?
#
loop_
_entity_poly.entity_id
_entity_poly.type
_entity_poly.pdbx_seq_one_letter_code
_entity_poly.pdbx_strand_id
1 'polypeptide(L)'
;LTNKKEALMPSNILFTPLQAGAVSLKNRIAMAPLTRLRNSEPGDTPTALAVEYYRQRASAGLLIAEGTHISPTAKGYAGAPGIYSEQQVEAWSAVTGAVHAAGGKIALQLWHTGRISHRALQPDGQPPVAPSPI
;
A
#
# COMPACT_ATOMS: atom_id res chain seq x y z
N LEU A 1 -54.18 16.70 -0.66
CA LEU A 1 -53.31 15.67 -0.08
C LEU A 1 -52.04 15.60 -0.92
N THR A 2 -51.06 16.41 -0.57
CA THR A 2 -49.78 16.53 -1.26
C THR A 2 -48.92 15.35 -0.91
N ASN A 3 -48.70 14.50 -1.91
CA ASN A 3 -47.78 13.41 -1.87
C ASN A 3 -46.34 13.98 -1.76
N LYS A 4 -45.80 14.08 -0.53
CA LYS A 4 -44.37 14.30 -0.33
C LYS A 4 -43.66 13.10 -0.91
N LYS A 5 -43.10 13.25 -2.12
CA LYS A 5 -42.02 12.37 -2.58
C LYS A 5 -40.98 12.37 -1.49
N GLU A 6 -40.86 11.29 -0.73
CA GLU A 6 -39.68 11.00 0.05
C GLU A 6 -38.50 11.17 -0.91
N ALA A 7 -37.70 12.20 -0.70
CA ALA A 7 -36.43 12.31 -1.36
C ALA A 7 -35.64 11.08 -0.94
N LEU A 8 -35.54 10.08 -1.82
CA LEU A 8 -34.60 8.99 -1.64
C LEU A 8 -33.28 9.63 -1.27
N MET A 9 -32.83 9.37 -0.05
CA MET A 9 -31.45 9.68 0.33
C MET A 9 -30.57 9.22 -0.80
N PRO A 10 -29.73 10.08 -1.39
CA PRO A 10 -28.89 9.66 -2.50
C PRO A 10 -28.19 8.39 -2.07
N SER A 11 -28.37 7.31 -2.84
CA SER A 11 -27.68 6.04 -2.62
C SER A 11 -26.25 6.39 -2.23
N ASN A 12 -25.82 5.97 -1.06
CA ASN A 12 -24.59 6.44 -0.40
C ASN A 12 -23.47 6.56 -1.45
N ILE A 13 -23.13 7.78 -1.84
CA ILE A 13 -22.23 8.10 -2.95
C ILE A 13 -20.89 7.34 -2.85
N LEU A 14 -20.50 6.96 -1.65
CA LEU A 14 -19.30 6.19 -1.38
C LEU A 14 -19.29 4.83 -2.08
N PHE A 15 -20.46 4.23 -2.29
CA PHE A 15 -20.61 2.91 -2.92
C PHE A 15 -20.91 2.98 -4.42
N THR A 16 -20.91 4.18 -5.02
CA THR A 16 -21.07 4.31 -6.47
C THR A 16 -19.71 4.20 -7.18
N PRO A 17 -19.66 3.63 -8.40
CA PRO A 17 -18.43 3.57 -9.19
C PRO A 17 -17.82 4.95 -9.42
N LEU A 18 -16.51 4.98 -9.63
CA LEU A 18 -15.75 6.18 -9.94
C LEU A 18 -14.72 5.86 -11.03
N GLN A 19 -14.66 6.70 -12.05
CA GLN A 19 -13.56 6.71 -13.01
C GLN A 19 -12.48 7.68 -12.49
N ALA A 20 -11.33 7.15 -12.08
CA ALA A 20 -10.19 7.92 -11.61
C ALA A 20 -9.07 7.87 -12.66
N GLY A 21 -9.05 8.84 -13.58
CA GLY A 21 -8.17 8.79 -14.74
C GLY A 21 -8.45 7.54 -15.59
N ALA A 22 -7.42 6.73 -15.83
CA ALA A 22 -7.54 5.46 -16.56
C ALA A 22 -8.03 4.29 -15.70
N VAL A 23 -8.26 4.49 -14.40
CA VAL A 23 -8.60 3.41 -13.46
C VAL A 23 -10.09 3.47 -13.10
N SER A 24 -10.84 2.43 -13.43
CA SER A 24 -12.25 2.28 -13.01
C SER A 24 -12.31 1.64 -11.62
N LEU A 25 -12.89 2.34 -10.67
CA LEU A 25 -13.07 1.90 -9.29
C LEU A 25 -14.53 1.48 -9.07
N LYS A 26 -14.74 0.35 -8.38
CA LYS A 26 -16.09 -0.15 -8.08
C LYS A 26 -16.86 0.65 -7.03
N ASN A 27 -16.14 1.42 -6.23
CA ASN A 27 -16.67 2.38 -5.25
C ASN A 27 -15.64 3.47 -4.97
N ARG A 28 -16.02 4.48 -4.18
CA ARG A 28 -15.21 5.67 -3.88
C ARG A 28 -14.43 5.57 -2.58
N ILE A 29 -14.31 4.37 -2.04
CA ILE A 29 -13.56 4.13 -0.79
C ILE A 29 -12.15 3.72 -1.16
N ALA A 30 -11.16 4.47 -0.69
CA ALA A 30 -9.75 4.11 -0.81
C ALA A 30 -9.16 3.81 0.56
N MET A 31 -8.43 2.69 0.66
CA MET A 31 -7.61 2.41 1.81
C MET A 31 -6.33 3.24 1.72
N ALA A 32 -6.11 4.10 2.70
CA ALA A 32 -4.85 4.86 2.81
C ALA A 32 -3.66 3.93 3.13
N PRO A 33 -2.43 4.31 2.76
CA PRO A 33 -1.24 3.54 3.09
C PRO A 33 -1.01 3.55 4.61
N LEU A 34 -0.87 2.37 5.18
CA LEU A 34 -0.62 2.18 6.61
C LEU A 34 0.62 1.32 6.80
N THR A 35 1.70 1.88 7.29
CA THR A 35 2.93 1.17 7.62
C THR A 35 2.67 0.11 8.69
N ARG A 36 2.95 -1.16 8.37
CA ARG A 36 2.62 -2.30 9.23
C ARG A 36 3.82 -2.86 9.98
N LEU A 37 5.02 -2.78 9.38
CA LEU A 37 6.28 -3.30 9.93
C LEU A 37 6.18 -4.80 10.28
N ARG A 38 5.57 -5.60 9.40
CA ARG A 38 5.34 -7.05 9.62
C ARG A 38 5.86 -7.91 8.48
N ASN A 39 6.84 -7.38 7.76
CA ASN A 39 7.49 -8.10 6.68
C ASN A 39 8.69 -8.89 7.23
N SER A 40 9.14 -9.90 6.50
CA SER A 40 10.23 -10.75 6.96
C SER A 40 11.56 -9.97 7.00
N GLU A 41 12.38 -10.30 7.98
CA GLU A 41 13.77 -9.84 8.06
C GLU A 41 14.70 -11.04 8.30
N PRO A 42 15.86 -11.09 7.64
CA PRO A 42 16.28 -10.20 6.56
C PRO A 42 15.49 -10.45 5.28
N GLY A 43 15.51 -9.47 4.35
CA GLY A 43 14.89 -9.60 3.03
C GLY A 43 13.79 -8.59 2.73
N ASP A 44 13.17 -8.02 3.76
CA ASP A 44 12.12 -6.98 3.62
C ASP A 44 10.99 -7.42 2.68
N THR A 45 10.61 -8.71 2.76
CA THR A 45 9.60 -9.30 1.88
C THR A 45 8.23 -9.37 2.56
N PRO A 46 7.14 -9.02 1.83
CA PRO A 46 5.79 -9.30 2.30
C PRO A 46 5.60 -10.76 2.69
N THR A 47 4.92 -11.00 3.79
CA THR A 47 4.63 -12.34 4.31
C THR A 47 3.22 -12.81 3.93
N ALA A 48 2.88 -14.07 4.22
CA ALA A 48 1.52 -14.57 4.07
C ALA A 48 0.48 -13.76 4.85
N LEU A 49 0.88 -13.13 5.97
CA LEU A 49 0.02 -12.20 6.70
C LEU A 49 -0.32 -10.95 5.90
N ALA A 50 0.62 -10.44 5.10
CA ALA A 50 0.36 -9.31 4.20
C ALA A 50 -0.62 -9.71 3.10
N VAL A 51 -0.48 -10.90 2.51
CA VAL A 51 -1.41 -11.44 1.51
C VAL A 51 -2.84 -11.42 2.06
N GLU A 52 -3.06 -12.00 3.24
CA GLU A 52 -4.38 -12.05 3.87
C GLU A 52 -4.89 -10.67 4.27
N TYR A 53 -4.03 -9.83 4.83
CA TYR A 53 -4.37 -8.47 5.25
C TYR A 53 -4.94 -7.62 4.12
N TYR A 54 -4.28 -7.62 2.94
CA TYR A 54 -4.73 -6.85 1.79
C TYR A 54 -5.93 -7.53 1.10
N ARG A 55 -5.96 -8.86 1.00
CA ARG A 55 -7.10 -9.61 0.45
C ARG A 55 -8.40 -9.32 1.18
N GLN A 56 -8.39 -9.27 2.52
CA GLN A 56 -9.57 -8.95 3.34
C GLN A 56 -10.16 -7.57 3.06
N ARG A 57 -9.37 -6.67 2.50
CA ARG A 57 -9.75 -5.27 2.21
C ARG A 57 -10.09 -5.03 0.73
N ALA A 58 -10.03 -6.07 -0.07
CA ALA A 58 -10.27 -6.00 -1.51
C ALA A 58 -11.68 -5.49 -1.91
N SER A 59 -12.61 -5.37 -0.96
CA SER A 59 -13.92 -4.74 -1.19
C SER A 59 -13.85 -3.22 -1.40
N ALA A 60 -12.79 -2.54 -0.97
CA ALA A 60 -12.55 -1.13 -1.28
C ALA A 60 -12.36 -0.90 -2.79
N GLY A 61 -12.63 0.32 -3.26
CA GLY A 61 -12.40 0.71 -4.64
C GLY A 61 -10.92 0.68 -5.02
N LEU A 62 -10.05 1.13 -4.10
CA LEU A 62 -8.58 1.10 -4.25
C LEU A 62 -7.93 0.82 -2.91
N LEU A 63 -6.92 -0.03 -2.91
CA LEU A 63 -6.00 -0.17 -1.79
C LEU A 63 -4.68 0.53 -2.13
N ILE A 64 -4.18 1.37 -1.23
CA ILE A 64 -2.81 1.86 -1.31
C ILE A 64 -2.03 1.12 -0.22
N ALA A 65 -1.05 0.31 -0.65
CA ALA A 65 -0.25 -0.49 0.26
C ALA A 65 0.70 0.39 1.08
N GLU A 66 1.25 -0.20 2.14
CA GLU A 66 2.21 0.46 3.00
C GLU A 66 3.44 0.98 2.26
N GLY A 67 4.14 1.94 2.88
CA GLY A 67 5.38 2.49 2.36
C GLY A 67 6.40 1.38 2.08
N THR A 68 6.89 1.35 0.85
CA THR A 68 7.70 0.28 0.29
C THR A 68 9.00 0.84 -0.26
N HIS A 69 10.11 0.33 0.22
CA HIS A 69 11.46 0.83 -0.12
C HIS A 69 11.80 0.56 -1.58
N ILE A 70 12.31 1.58 -2.26
CA ILE A 70 12.74 1.50 -3.67
C ILE A 70 14.21 1.10 -3.85
N SER A 71 14.98 1.05 -2.75
CA SER A 71 16.39 0.65 -2.73
C SER A 71 16.81 0.23 -1.33
N PRO A 72 17.95 -0.45 -1.15
CA PRO A 72 18.49 -0.75 0.18
C PRO A 72 18.69 0.51 1.04
N THR A 73 19.11 1.63 0.43
CA THR A 73 19.35 2.90 1.12
C THR A 73 18.07 3.65 1.48
N ALA A 74 16.93 3.25 0.91
CA ALA A 74 15.63 3.85 1.21
C ALA A 74 15.03 3.39 2.53
N LYS A 75 15.61 2.36 3.18
CA LYS A 75 15.09 1.74 4.40
C LYS A 75 15.24 2.66 5.60
N GLY A 76 14.11 2.96 6.26
CA GLY A 76 14.06 3.76 7.48
C GLY A 76 13.46 3.04 8.68
N TYR A 77 12.82 1.90 8.46
CA TYR A 77 12.15 1.14 9.51
C TYR A 77 12.39 -0.37 9.32
N ALA A 78 12.72 -1.05 10.41
CA ALA A 78 12.76 -2.50 10.45
C ALA A 78 11.35 -3.06 10.17
N GLY A 79 11.28 -4.15 9.41
CA GLY A 79 10.01 -4.80 9.06
C GLY A 79 9.17 -4.07 7.99
N ALA A 80 9.65 -2.95 7.42
CA ALA A 80 9.01 -2.35 6.26
C ALA A 80 9.42 -3.08 4.97
N PRO A 81 8.52 -3.23 3.98
CA PRO A 81 8.83 -4.01 2.78
C PRO A 81 9.66 -3.24 1.77
N GLY A 82 10.38 -3.97 0.92
CA GLY A 82 11.05 -3.45 -0.27
C GLY A 82 10.38 -3.87 -1.57
N ILE A 83 10.81 -3.26 -2.68
CA ILE A 83 10.39 -3.59 -4.06
C ILE A 83 11.57 -3.47 -5.05
N TYR A 84 12.78 -3.68 -4.59
CA TYR A 84 14.02 -3.51 -5.36
C TYR A 84 14.76 -4.82 -5.65
N SER A 85 14.27 -5.97 -5.15
CA SER A 85 14.81 -7.29 -5.45
C SER A 85 13.76 -8.21 -6.07
N GLU A 86 14.21 -9.22 -6.82
CA GLU A 86 13.31 -10.21 -7.43
C GLU A 86 12.46 -10.93 -6.39
N GLN A 87 13.05 -11.30 -5.24
CA GLN A 87 12.34 -11.94 -4.15
C GLN A 87 11.21 -11.05 -3.57
N GLN A 88 11.46 -9.75 -3.46
CA GLN A 88 10.44 -8.80 -3.01
C GLN A 88 9.32 -8.64 -4.05
N VAL A 89 9.67 -8.59 -5.34
CA VAL A 89 8.70 -8.53 -6.45
C VAL A 89 7.82 -9.78 -6.45
N GLU A 90 8.40 -10.97 -6.29
CA GLU A 90 7.65 -12.22 -6.20
C GLU A 90 6.67 -12.21 -5.01
N ALA A 91 7.14 -11.79 -3.84
CA ALA A 91 6.29 -11.70 -2.64
C ALA A 91 5.14 -10.68 -2.81
N TRP A 92 5.40 -9.53 -3.43
CA TRP A 92 4.37 -8.57 -3.79
C TRP A 92 3.41 -9.09 -4.85
N SER A 93 3.87 -9.92 -5.78
CA SER A 93 3.02 -10.58 -6.78
C SER A 93 1.99 -11.50 -6.13
N ALA A 94 2.36 -12.19 -5.06
CA ALA A 94 1.41 -12.98 -4.27
C ALA A 94 0.34 -12.10 -3.60
N VAL A 95 0.73 -10.95 -3.04
CA VAL A 95 -0.18 -9.99 -2.42
C VAL A 95 -1.15 -9.41 -3.46
N THR A 96 -0.61 -8.88 -4.57
CA THR A 96 -1.43 -8.24 -5.61
C THR A 96 -2.33 -9.26 -6.30
N GLY A 97 -1.85 -10.47 -6.55
CA GLY A 97 -2.64 -11.57 -7.10
C GLY A 97 -3.85 -11.93 -6.24
N ALA A 98 -3.66 -12.02 -4.92
CA ALA A 98 -4.76 -12.31 -3.98
C ALA A 98 -5.81 -11.19 -3.95
N VAL A 99 -5.38 -9.92 -4.01
CA VAL A 99 -6.28 -8.76 -4.06
C VAL A 99 -7.06 -8.75 -5.39
N HIS A 100 -6.38 -8.99 -6.51
CA HIS A 100 -7.00 -9.04 -7.84
C HIS A 100 -8.00 -10.20 -7.95
N ALA A 101 -7.64 -11.38 -7.45
CA ALA A 101 -8.55 -12.54 -7.41
C ALA A 101 -9.82 -12.27 -6.59
N ALA A 102 -9.73 -11.41 -5.56
CA ALA A 102 -10.87 -10.94 -4.77
C ALA A 102 -11.61 -9.74 -5.41
N GLY A 103 -11.29 -9.38 -6.67
CA GLY A 103 -11.93 -8.26 -7.40
C GLY A 103 -11.52 -6.88 -6.89
N GLY A 104 -10.41 -6.76 -6.17
CA GLY A 104 -9.84 -5.50 -5.70
C GLY A 104 -8.81 -4.90 -6.66
N LYS A 105 -8.44 -3.66 -6.38
CA LYS A 105 -7.32 -2.95 -7.02
C LYS A 105 -6.36 -2.48 -5.95
N ILE A 106 -5.06 -2.59 -6.22
CA ILE A 106 -4.00 -2.22 -5.28
C ILE A 106 -2.88 -1.47 -6.00
N ALA A 107 -2.33 -0.48 -5.33
CA ALA A 107 -1.12 0.24 -5.73
C ALA A 107 -0.14 0.26 -4.56
N LEU A 108 1.17 0.30 -4.84
CA LEU A 108 2.19 0.45 -3.81
C LEU A 108 2.47 1.92 -3.55
N GLN A 109 2.67 2.27 -2.28
CA GLN A 109 3.28 3.55 -1.93
C GLN A 109 4.80 3.39 -1.97
N LEU A 110 5.43 3.88 -3.02
CA LEU A 110 6.89 3.89 -3.13
C LEU A 110 7.45 5.01 -2.27
N TRP A 111 8.48 4.72 -1.47
CA TRP A 111 9.11 5.72 -0.63
C TRP A 111 10.62 5.58 -0.54
N HIS A 112 11.24 6.68 -0.15
CA HIS A 112 12.60 6.76 0.34
C HIS A 112 12.59 7.61 1.62
N THR A 113 13.00 7.04 2.74
CA THR A 113 12.87 7.72 4.05
C THR A 113 13.93 8.83 4.27
N GLY A 114 14.93 8.87 3.40
CA GLY A 114 15.98 9.89 3.48
C GLY A 114 16.72 9.82 4.82
N ARG A 115 16.82 10.97 5.49
CA ARG A 115 17.49 11.08 6.81
C ARG A 115 16.72 10.40 7.95
N ILE A 116 15.44 10.06 7.76
CA ILE A 116 14.63 9.32 8.74
C ILE A 116 15.00 7.84 8.62
N SER A 117 16.19 7.51 9.10
CA SER A 117 16.76 6.19 9.12
C SER A 117 17.87 6.13 10.18
N HIS A 118 18.50 4.98 10.32
CA HIS A 118 19.60 4.77 11.24
C HIS A 118 20.68 3.91 10.57
N ARG A 119 21.96 4.10 10.93
CA ARG A 119 23.08 3.33 10.38
C ARG A 119 22.87 1.81 10.43
N ALA A 120 22.23 1.31 11.49
CA ALA A 120 21.92 -0.11 11.63
C ALA A 120 20.93 -0.65 10.58
N LEU A 121 20.24 0.22 9.85
CA LEU A 121 19.28 -0.13 8.79
C LEU A 121 19.86 0.11 7.40
N GLN A 122 21.04 0.71 7.33
CA GLN A 122 21.68 1.06 6.06
C GLN A 122 22.71 0.00 5.66
N PRO A 123 22.93 -0.21 4.36
CA PRO A 123 24.00 -1.08 3.89
C PRO A 123 25.35 -0.68 4.52
N ASP A 124 26.11 -1.67 4.96
CA ASP A 124 27.46 -1.52 5.53
C ASP A 124 27.57 -0.50 6.68
N GLY A 125 26.44 -0.22 7.39
CA GLY A 125 26.42 0.75 8.48
C GLY A 125 26.69 2.20 8.05
N GLN A 126 26.49 2.52 6.78
CA GLN A 126 26.69 3.87 6.25
C GLN A 126 25.67 4.86 6.83
N PRO A 127 25.95 6.16 6.84
CA PRO A 127 24.96 7.17 7.20
C PRO A 127 23.76 7.14 6.24
N PRO A 128 22.55 7.45 6.72
CA PRO A 128 21.40 7.67 5.84
C PRO A 128 21.69 8.77 4.81
N VAL A 129 21.21 8.57 3.58
CA VAL A 129 21.34 9.59 2.53
C VAL A 129 20.26 10.67 2.69
N ALA A 130 20.61 11.91 2.38
CA ALA A 130 19.71 13.05 2.42
C ALA A 130 20.05 14.05 1.31
N PRO A 131 19.10 14.92 0.90
CA PRO A 131 19.35 15.94 -0.13
C PRO A 131 20.44 16.97 0.28
N SER A 132 20.64 17.16 1.57
CA SER A 132 21.66 18.07 2.11
C SER A 132 22.34 17.46 3.33
N PRO A 133 23.65 17.71 3.54
CA PRO A 133 24.32 17.33 4.77
C PRO A 133 23.77 18.15 5.95
N ILE A 134 23.71 17.52 7.10
CA ILE A 134 23.37 18.15 8.38
C ILE A 134 24.50 17.83 9.34
#